data_b5933f0258de22ac4fab9fa2d7c3b6be
#
_entry.id   b5933f0258de22ac4fab9fa2d7c3b6be
#
_cell.length_a   1.000
_cell.length_b   1.000
_cell.length_c   1.000
_cell.angle_alpha   90.00
_cell.angle_beta   90.00
_cell.angle_gamma   90.00
#
_symmetry.space_group_name_H-M   'P 1'
#
loop_
_entity.id
_entity.type
_entity.pdbx_description
1 polymer ?
#
loop_
_entity_poly.entity_id
_entity_poly.type
_entity_poly.pdbx_seq_one_letter_code
_entity_poly.pdbx_strand_id
1 'polypeptide(L)'
;MEPVGKAKFVEKDWGSETWMANNELEDYCGKILHIKEGQSSSMHYHLDKHETFYILDGQLMVDLINTSDGAQYDPIIMSKGETLEIKRGQPHQLIAHEGDVTFFEVSTFHKDEDSYRIWRNLI
;
A
#
# COMPACT_ATOMS: atom_id res chain seq x y z
N MET A 1 4.01 -32.81 -0.57
CA MET A 1 3.79 -31.35 -0.63
C MET A 1 3.40 -30.84 0.72
N GLU A 2 4.05 -29.77 1.16
CA GLU A 2 3.71 -29.11 2.41
C GLU A 2 2.65 -28.05 2.13
N PRO A 3 1.42 -28.15 2.67
CA PRO A 3 0.41 -27.12 2.49
C PRO A 3 0.68 -25.87 3.34
N VAL A 4 1.56 -25.99 4.34
CA VAL A 4 1.91 -24.87 5.22
C VAL A 4 3.19 -24.21 4.74
N GLY A 5 3.12 -22.92 4.48
CA GLY A 5 4.29 -22.11 4.13
C GLY A 5 4.54 -21.04 5.17
N LYS A 6 5.55 -20.23 4.93
CA LYS A 6 5.87 -19.06 5.77
C LYS A 6 5.75 -17.80 4.95
N ALA A 7 5.23 -16.75 5.57
CA ALA A 7 5.18 -15.45 4.95
C ALA A 7 6.59 -14.92 4.67
N LYS A 8 6.72 -14.14 3.60
CA LYS A 8 7.96 -13.47 3.25
C LYS A 8 7.99 -12.10 3.92
N PHE A 9 9.02 -11.83 4.70
CA PHE A 9 9.21 -10.52 5.35
C PHE A 9 10.14 -9.66 4.52
N VAL A 10 9.74 -8.41 4.23
CA VAL A 10 10.51 -7.46 3.44
C VAL A 10 10.64 -6.16 4.23
N GLU A 11 11.88 -5.77 4.54
CA GLU A 11 12.14 -4.49 5.18
C GLU A 11 12.11 -3.37 4.15
N LYS A 12 11.56 -2.23 4.57
CA LYS A 12 11.51 -0.99 3.80
C LYS A 12 12.07 0.14 4.64
N ASP A 13 12.49 1.23 4.01
CA ASP A 13 12.95 2.42 4.71
C ASP A 13 11.89 2.97 5.67
N TRP A 14 10.62 2.86 5.29
CA TRP A 14 9.49 3.38 6.06
C TRP A 14 8.88 2.38 7.05
N GLY A 15 9.30 1.12 7.03
CA GLY A 15 8.74 0.07 7.89
C GLY A 15 8.95 -1.31 7.31
N SER A 16 7.87 -2.05 7.09
CA SER A 16 7.98 -3.43 6.60
C SER A 16 6.72 -3.89 5.88
N GLU A 17 6.91 -4.97 5.10
CA GLU A 17 5.81 -5.72 4.47
C GLU A 17 5.94 -7.18 4.85
N THR A 18 4.84 -7.80 5.21
CA THR A 18 4.75 -9.25 5.39
C THR A 18 3.86 -9.80 4.28
N TRP A 19 4.46 -10.53 3.36
CA TRP A 19 3.75 -11.08 2.21
C TRP A 19 3.17 -12.42 2.59
N MET A 20 1.84 -12.48 2.73
CA MET A 20 1.11 -13.71 3.06
C MET A 20 0.87 -14.54 1.83
N ALA A 21 0.64 -13.91 0.68
CA ALA A 21 0.40 -14.57 -0.59
C ALA A 21 0.74 -13.62 -1.73
N ASN A 22 1.28 -14.16 -2.81
CA ASN A 22 1.46 -13.43 -4.06
C ASN A 22 1.46 -14.46 -5.19
N ASN A 23 0.28 -14.73 -5.74
CA ASN A 23 0.05 -15.85 -6.66
C ASN A 23 -0.27 -15.33 -8.04
N GLU A 24 0.64 -15.55 -8.99
CA GLU A 24 0.49 -15.07 -10.36
C GLU A 24 -0.58 -15.83 -11.12
N LEU A 25 -0.61 -17.15 -10.99
CA LEU A 25 -1.56 -17.99 -11.70
C LEU A 25 -3.00 -17.68 -11.33
N GLU A 26 -3.27 -17.52 -10.04
CA GLU A 26 -4.61 -17.27 -9.52
C GLU A 26 -4.89 -15.78 -9.31
N ASP A 27 -3.91 -14.93 -9.61
CA ASP A 27 -4.01 -13.46 -9.61
C ASP A 27 -4.53 -12.90 -8.29
N TYR A 28 -3.84 -13.23 -7.18
CA TYR A 28 -4.14 -12.61 -5.91
C TYR A 28 -2.89 -12.38 -5.07
N CYS A 29 -2.98 -11.41 -4.18
CA CYS A 29 -1.90 -11.04 -3.28
C CYS A 29 -2.50 -10.56 -1.96
N GLY A 30 -1.83 -10.93 -0.87
CA GLY A 30 -2.18 -10.46 0.46
C GLY A 30 -0.93 -10.07 1.22
N LYS A 31 -0.91 -8.86 1.77
CA LYS A 31 0.22 -8.35 2.55
C LYS A 31 -0.26 -7.65 3.81
N ILE A 32 0.57 -7.69 4.84
CA ILE A 32 0.46 -6.78 5.97
C ILE A 32 1.54 -5.74 5.81
N LEU A 33 1.17 -4.46 5.85
CA LEU A 33 2.12 -3.35 5.79
C LEU A 33 2.17 -2.66 7.13
N HIS A 34 3.37 -2.29 7.55
CA HIS A 34 3.60 -1.52 8.75
C HIS A 34 4.44 -0.29 8.40
N ILE A 35 3.89 0.89 8.65
CA ILE A 35 4.62 2.15 8.43
C ILE A 35 4.89 2.78 9.78
N LYS A 36 6.15 3.14 10.02
CA LYS A 36 6.57 3.77 11.27
C LYS A 36 6.18 5.24 11.30
N GLU A 37 5.92 5.74 12.50
CA GLU A 37 5.60 7.15 12.71
C GLU A 37 6.56 8.07 11.98
N GLY A 38 6.04 9.06 11.27
CA GLY A 38 6.82 10.03 10.52
C GLY A 38 7.35 9.53 9.19
N GLN A 39 7.05 8.29 8.81
CA GLN A 39 7.53 7.71 7.56
C GLN A 39 6.40 7.60 6.54
N SER A 40 6.80 7.43 5.28
CA SER A 40 5.84 7.28 4.19
C SER A 40 6.42 6.43 3.07
N SER A 41 5.52 5.82 2.29
CA SER A 41 5.90 5.26 1.00
C SER A 41 6.18 6.39 0.00
N SER A 42 6.70 6.04 -1.18
CA SER A 42 6.74 6.97 -2.31
C SER A 42 5.33 7.28 -2.79
N MET A 43 5.17 8.41 -3.50
CA MET A 43 4.01 8.63 -4.35
C MET A 43 4.22 7.81 -5.61
N HIS A 44 3.36 6.82 -5.85
CA HIS A 44 3.52 5.87 -6.95
C HIS A 44 2.18 5.35 -7.44
N TYR A 45 2.18 4.68 -8.58
CA TYR A 45 1.00 4.03 -9.12
C TYR A 45 1.36 2.68 -9.73
N HIS A 46 0.34 1.85 -9.90
CA HIS A 46 0.46 0.55 -10.55
C HIS A 46 -0.48 0.52 -11.75
N LEU A 47 -0.05 -0.07 -12.85
CA LEU A 47 -0.88 -0.19 -14.05
C LEU A 47 -1.67 -1.50 -14.05
N ASP A 48 -1.07 -2.56 -13.50
CA ASP A 48 -1.68 -3.91 -13.51
C ASP A 48 -2.36 -4.25 -12.19
N LYS A 49 -1.82 -3.76 -11.07
CA LYS A 49 -2.34 -4.12 -9.75
C LYS A 49 -3.52 -3.26 -9.35
N HIS A 50 -4.59 -3.93 -8.92
CA HIS A 50 -5.77 -3.35 -8.30
C HIS A 50 -5.75 -3.76 -6.82
N GLU A 51 -5.88 -2.83 -5.90
CA GLU A 51 -5.67 -3.12 -4.48
C GLU A 51 -6.70 -2.44 -3.60
N THR A 52 -6.87 -2.99 -2.40
CA THR A 52 -7.70 -2.41 -1.34
C THR A 52 -6.94 -2.50 -0.03
N PHE A 53 -6.92 -1.41 0.72
CA PHE A 53 -6.32 -1.36 2.05
C PHE A 53 -7.39 -1.48 3.12
N TYR A 54 -7.04 -2.13 4.23
CA TYR A 54 -7.89 -2.29 5.41
C TYR A 54 -7.05 -2.00 6.66
N ILE A 55 -7.46 -1.02 7.47
CA ILE A 55 -6.67 -0.56 8.61
C ILE A 55 -6.89 -1.47 9.81
N LEU A 56 -5.79 -2.05 10.32
CA LEU A 56 -5.79 -2.91 11.50
C LEU A 56 -5.56 -2.11 12.77
N ASP A 57 -4.62 -1.16 12.75
CA ASP A 57 -4.21 -0.41 13.93
C ASP A 57 -3.55 0.89 13.49
N GLY A 58 -3.81 1.96 14.24
CA GLY A 58 -3.28 3.28 13.93
C GLY A 58 -4.11 4.01 12.89
N GLN A 59 -3.53 5.07 12.32
CA GLN A 59 -4.17 5.87 11.28
C GLN A 59 -3.27 5.97 10.06
N LEU A 60 -3.85 5.73 8.89
CA LEU A 60 -3.17 5.87 7.61
C LEU A 60 -3.65 7.14 6.93
N MET A 61 -2.73 8.03 6.59
CA MET A 61 -3.02 9.15 5.72
C MET A 61 -2.68 8.75 4.28
N VAL A 62 -3.61 9.01 3.36
CA VAL A 62 -3.43 8.68 1.96
C VAL A 62 -3.55 9.96 1.14
N ASP A 63 -2.48 10.27 0.39
CA ASP A 63 -2.49 11.34 -0.59
C ASP A 63 -2.73 10.73 -1.98
N LEU A 64 -3.68 11.31 -2.71
CA LEU A 64 -4.05 10.88 -4.06
C LEU A 64 -3.85 12.04 -5.04
N ILE A 65 -3.50 11.71 -6.27
CA ILE A 65 -3.38 12.69 -7.36
C ILE A 65 -4.54 12.50 -8.33
N ASN A 66 -5.21 13.60 -8.67
CA ASN A 66 -6.22 13.60 -9.73
C ASN A 66 -5.51 13.42 -11.07
N THR A 67 -5.78 12.32 -11.77
CA THR A 67 -5.12 12.00 -13.02
C THR A 67 -5.53 12.87 -14.19
N SER A 68 -6.63 13.63 -14.06
CA SER A 68 -7.11 14.54 -15.12
C SER A 68 -6.32 15.85 -15.17
N ASP A 69 -5.94 16.40 -14.00
CA ASP A 69 -5.28 17.71 -13.94
C ASP A 69 -3.96 17.71 -13.16
N GLY A 70 -3.58 16.58 -12.54
CA GLY A 70 -2.36 16.45 -11.76
C GLY A 70 -2.40 17.10 -10.39
N ALA A 71 -3.53 17.65 -9.97
CA ALA A 71 -3.68 18.26 -8.65
C ALA A 71 -3.82 17.17 -7.58
N GLN A 72 -3.36 17.45 -6.37
CA GLN A 72 -3.60 16.56 -5.25
C GLN A 72 -5.00 16.77 -4.70
N TYR A 73 -5.66 15.65 -4.35
CA TYR A 73 -6.88 15.70 -3.55
C TYR A 73 -6.54 16.04 -2.11
N ASP A 74 -7.53 16.47 -1.33
CA ASP A 74 -7.36 16.62 0.10
C ASP A 74 -6.96 15.27 0.71
N PRO A 75 -6.04 15.26 1.71
CA PRO A 75 -5.60 14.02 2.32
C PRO A 75 -6.77 13.24 2.94
N ILE A 76 -6.70 11.92 2.79
CA ILE A 76 -7.67 11.01 3.40
C ILE A 76 -7.04 10.45 4.65
N ILE A 77 -7.73 10.53 5.79
CA ILE A 77 -7.30 9.90 7.04
C ILE A 77 -8.18 8.68 7.28
N MET A 78 -7.55 7.51 7.36
CA MET A 78 -8.23 6.24 7.56
C MET A 78 -7.92 5.70 8.94
N SER A 79 -8.95 5.22 9.63
CA SER A 79 -8.85 4.66 10.96
C SER A 79 -9.20 3.16 10.95
N LYS A 80 -8.97 2.49 12.07
CA LYS A 80 -9.21 1.06 12.25
C LYS A 80 -10.57 0.63 11.70
N GLY A 81 -10.56 -0.41 10.87
CA GLY A 81 -11.76 -1.00 10.28
C GLY A 81 -12.20 -0.38 8.97
N GLU A 82 -11.55 0.70 8.53
CA GLU A 82 -11.90 1.37 7.28
C GLU A 82 -11.13 0.78 6.10
N THR A 83 -11.72 0.86 4.91
CA THR A 83 -11.13 0.36 3.67
C THR A 83 -11.05 1.46 2.62
N LEU A 84 -10.06 1.32 1.73
CA LEU A 84 -9.92 2.20 0.58
C LEU A 84 -9.47 1.39 -0.63
N GLU A 85 -10.25 1.47 -1.70
CA GLU A 85 -9.90 0.85 -2.97
C GLU A 85 -9.01 1.79 -3.79
N ILE A 86 -7.88 1.26 -4.29
CA ILE A 86 -6.99 1.97 -5.20
C ILE A 86 -7.09 1.30 -6.56
N LYS A 87 -7.67 1.99 -7.52
CA LYS A 87 -7.84 1.49 -8.88
C LYS A 87 -6.53 1.55 -9.65
N ARG A 88 -6.43 0.77 -10.71
CA ARG A 88 -5.26 0.78 -11.60
C ARG A 88 -4.99 2.19 -12.10
N GLY A 89 -3.73 2.58 -12.09
CA GLY A 89 -3.30 3.90 -12.56
C GLY A 89 -3.48 5.04 -11.57
N GLN A 90 -4.05 4.81 -10.39
CA GLN A 90 -4.27 5.86 -9.39
C GLN A 90 -3.01 6.10 -8.57
N PRO A 91 -2.35 7.27 -8.70
CA PRO A 91 -1.20 7.58 -7.84
C PRO A 91 -1.63 7.76 -6.39
N HIS A 92 -0.83 7.19 -5.50
CA HIS A 92 -1.12 7.22 -4.06
C HIS A 92 0.18 7.21 -3.26
N GLN A 93 0.14 7.86 -2.12
CA GLN A 93 1.23 7.86 -1.13
C GLN A 93 0.63 7.52 0.23
N LEU A 94 1.28 6.61 0.95
CA LEU A 94 0.80 6.06 2.21
C LEU A 94 1.68 6.60 3.33
N ILE A 95 1.07 7.22 4.34
CA ILE A 95 1.79 7.96 5.39
C ILE A 95 1.26 7.53 6.74
N ALA A 96 2.17 7.26 7.68
CA ALA A 96 1.79 7.01 9.07
C ALA A 96 1.38 8.34 9.71
N HIS A 97 0.13 8.43 10.17
CA HIS A 97 -0.44 9.66 10.74
C HIS A 97 -0.58 9.52 12.24
N GLU A 98 0.17 10.37 12.98
CA GLU A 98 0.13 10.41 14.45
C GLU A 98 0.43 9.06 15.10
N GLY A 99 1.52 8.42 14.69
CA GLY A 99 1.97 7.15 15.22
C GLY A 99 2.16 6.12 14.12
N ASP A 100 2.57 4.91 14.50
CA ASP A 100 2.70 3.79 13.58
C ASP A 100 1.33 3.36 13.06
N VAL A 101 1.30 2.80 11.86
CA VAL A 101 0.07 2.22 11.29
C VAL A 101 0.36 0.83 10.73
N THR A 102 -0.58 -0.08 10.96
CA THR A 102 -0.55 -1.45 10.42
C THR A 102 -1.84 -1.69 9.64
N PHE A 103 -1.70 -2.18 8.42
CA PHE A 103 -2.87 -2.38 7.56
C PHE A 103 -2.65 -3.55 6.61
N PHE A 104 -3.75 -4.13 6.13
CA PHE A 104 -3.73 -5.15 5.08
C PHE A 104 -3.80 -4.52 3.71
N GLU A 105 -3.07 -5.12 2.77
CA GLU A 105 -3.29 -4.94 1.35
C GLU A 105 -3.83 -6.25 0.79
N VAL A 106 -5.02 -6.22 0.18
CA VAL A 106 -5.50 -7.31 -0.66
C VAL A 106 -5.51 -6.80 -2.09
N SER A 107 -4.98 -7.58 -3.01
CA SER A 107 -4.78 -7.10 -4.37
C SER A 107 -4.72 -8.23 -5.38
N THR A 108 -4.67 -7.86 -6.66
CA THR A 108 -4.21 -8.75 -7.71
C THR A 108 -2.71 -8.98 -7.56
N PHE A 109 -2.13 -9.83 -8.38
CA PHE A 109 -0.72 -10.22 -8.30
C PHE A 109 0.20 -9.01 -8.32
N HIS A 110 1.20 -9.01 -7.41
CA HIS A 110 2.19 -7.93 -7.29
C HIS A 110 3.46 -8.25 -8.08
N LYS A 111 3.92 -7.28 -8.89
CA LYS A 111 5.24 -7.28 -9.53
C LYS A 111 5.94 -5.98 -9.16
N ASP A 112 7.21 -6.06 -8.74
CA ASP A 112 7.98 -4.86 -8.38
C ASP A 112 8.12 -3.89 -9.56
N GLU A 113 8.28 -4.41 -10.78
CA GLU A 113 8.38 -3.59 -11.99
C GLU A 113 7.07 -2.90 -12.38
N ASP A 114 5.94 -3.24 -11.77
CA ASP A 114 4.65 -2.57 -11.94
C ASP A 114 4.46 -1.41 -10.94
N SER A 115 5.55 -0.89 -10.42
CA SER A 115 5.50 0.25 -9.50
C SER A 115 6.21 1.42 -10.14
N TYR A 116 5.46 2.49 -10.43
CA TYR A 116 5.95 3.68 -11.12
C TYR A 116 5.98 4.84 -10.15
N ARG A 117 7.19 5.27 -9.77
CA ARG A 117 7.40 6.30 -8.76
C ARG A 117 7.31 7.69 -9.36
N ILE A 118 6.54 8.58 -8.71
CA ILE A 118 6.44 9.99 -9.07
C ILE A 118 7.42 10.80 -8.22
N TRP A 119 7.36 10.63 -6.87
CA TRP A 119 8.38 11.16 -5.98
C TRP A 119 8.57 10.21 -4.79
N ARG A 120 9.74 10.31 -4.15
CA ARG A 120 10.16 9.33 -3.14
C ARG A 120 9.59 9.62 -1.76
N ASN A 121 9.69 10.87 -1.30
CA ASN A 121 9.38 11.23 0.07
C ASN A 121 8.34 12.34 0.11
N LEU A 122 7.85 12.61 1.33
CA LEU A 122 7.05 13.80 1.58
C LEU A 122 7.86 15.06 1.27
N ILE A 123 7.19 16.04 0.71
CA ILE A 123 7.79 17.33 0.38
C ILE A 123 7.25 18.38 1.36
#